data_05a1940a464304128a248655d731bb7d
#
_entry.id   05a1940a464304128a248655d731bb7d
#
_cell.length_a   1.000
_cell.length_b   1.000
_cell.length_c   1.000
_cell.angle_alpha   90.00
_cell.angle_beta   90.00
_cell.angle_gamma   90.00
#
_symmetry.space_group_name_H-M   'P 1'
#
loop_
_entity.id
_entity.type
_entity.pdbx_description
1 polymer ?
#
loop_
_entity_poly.entity_id
_entity_poly.type
_entity_poly.pdbx_seq_one_letter_code
_entity_poly.pdbx_strand_id
1 'polypeptide(L)'
;MAGLGRHPLGHLCPAALPAITVDFPAAVRDASEILPTRGHIVPATNADVQLAALMDDHSTVRGEVNITASKKRIVELRMAPANPRPLSETLDAIRDADLITIGPGSLFTSIIPNLLVSGIADAIAHARAVRVFICNLMTQANASLGPTASHPTPTNPPHPAGRPPLP
;
A
#
# COMPACT_ATOMS: atom_id res chain seq x y z
N MET A 1 14.84 -23.27 7.97
CA MET A 1 14.64 -23.02 6.54
C MET A 1 13.15 -23.15 6.23
N ALA A 2 12.41 -22.05 6.21
CA ALA A 2 11.01 -22.05 5.81
C ALA A 2 10.95 -22.25 4.29
N GLY A 3 10.18 -23.25 3.85
CA GLY A 3 10.17 -23.71 2.47
C GLY A 3 9.71 -22.64 1.47
N LEU A 4 10.54 -22.31 0.52
CA LEU A 4 10.30 -21.45 -0.64
C LEU A 4 9.24 -22.02 -1.62
N GLY A 5 8.67 -23.18 -1.33
CA GLY A 5 7.90 -24.01 -2.27
C GLY A 5 6.48 -23.53 -2.64
N ARG A 6 6.03 -22.37 -2.20
CA ARG A 6 4.67 -21.85 -2.49
C ARG A 6 4.62 -20.38 -2.95
N HIS A 7 5.76 -19.77 -3.20
CA HIS A 7 5.77 -18.38 -3.68
C HIS A 7 5.91 -18.32 -5.20
N PRO A 8 5.10 -17.52 -5.91
CA PRO A 8 5.32 -17.24 -7.33
C PRO A 8 6.71 -16.65 -7.55
N LEU A 9 7.34 -16.96 -8.68
CA LEU A 9 8.68 -16.47 -9.02
C LEU A 9 8.79 -14.94 -8.92
N GLY A 10 7.73 -14.23 -9.28
CA GLY A 10 7.65 -12.77 -9.16
C GLY A 10 7.70 -12.23 -7.73
N HIS A 11 7.40 -13.06 -6.71
CA HIS A 11 7.57 -12.70 -5.29
C HIS A 11 8.95 -13.13 -4.74
N LEU A 12 9.55 -14.15 -5.34
CA LEU A 12 10.87 -14.63 -4.93
C LEU A 12 11.98 -13.69 -5.35
N CYS A 13 11.89 -13.09 -6.54
CA CYS A 13 12.89 -12.14 -7.03
C CYS A 13 13.04 -10.93 -6.11
N PRO A 14 11.99 -10.16 -5.76
CA PRO A 14 12.10 -9.04 -4.83
C PRO A 14 12.50 -9.45 -3.41
N ALA A 15 12.22 -10.69 -2.97
CA ALA A 15 12.60 -11.17 -1.65
C ALA A 15 14.05 -11.68 -1.58
N ALA A 16 14.61 -12.19 -2.68
CA ALA A 16 15.96 -12.73 -2.73
C ALA A 16 17.02 -11.68 -3.11
N LEU A 17 16.66 -10.73 -3.97
CA LEU A 17 17.57 -9.71 -4.48
C LEU A 17 18.14 -8.79 -3.40
N PRO A 18 17.41 -8.36 -2.34
CA PRO A 18 17.99 -7.57 -1.25
C PRO A 18 19.09 -8.28 -0.48
N ALA A 19 19.15 -9.61 -0.55
CA ALA A 19 20.25 -10.38 0.05
C ALA A 19 21.55 -10.32 -0.79
N ILE A 20 21.46 -9.85 -2.02
CA ILE A 20 22.56 -9.80 -3.00
C ILE A 20 22.90 -8.36 -3.37
N THR A 21 21.95 -7.46 -3.31
CA THR A 21 22.10 -6.03 -3.64
C THR A 21 22.22 -5.18 -2.37
N VAL A 22 22.95 -4.08 -2.46
CA VAL A 22 23.24 -3.20 -1.32
C VAL A 22 22.03 -2.40 -0.85
N ASP A 23 20.93 -2.36 -1.65
CA ASP A 23 19.83 -1.43 -1.46
C ASP A 23 18.52 -2.00 -2.03
N PHE A 24 17.41 -1.87 -1.29
CA PHE A 24 16.10 -2.40 -1.70
C PHE A 24 15.55 -1.77 -3.00
N PRO A 25 15.61 -0.45 -3.22
CA PRO A 25 15.24 0.14 -4.51
C PRO A 25 16.05 -0.38 -5.70
N ALA A 26 17.35 -0.63 -5.53
CA ALA A 26 18.17 -1.26 -6.56
C ALA A 26 17.67 -2.68 -6.86
N ALA A 27 17.40 -3.47 -5.84
CA ALA A 27 16.85 -4.82 -5.99
C ALA A 27 15.52 -4.84 -6.76
N VAL A 28 14.66 -3.85 -6.54
CA VAL A 28 13.37 -3.73 -7.26
C VAL A 28 13.60 -3.35 -8.72
N ARG A 29 14.55 -2.45 -9.03
CA ARG A 29 14.92 -2.11 -10.41
C ARG A 29 15.45 -3.34 -11.16
N ASP A 30 16.41 -4.06 -10.56
CA ASP A 30 17.00 -5.26 -11.14
C ASP A 30 15.92 -6.34 -11.39
N ALA A 31 14.97 -6.51 -10.46
CA ALA A 31 13.83 -7.41 -10.65
C ALA A 31 12.96 -6.99 -11.83
N SER A 32 12.77 -5.69 -12.06
CA SER A 32 12.00 -5.17 -13.19
C SER A 32 12.69 -5.41 -14.54
N GLU A 33 14.03 -5.45 -14.57
CA GLU A 33 14.80 -5.76 -15.78
C GLU A 33 14.78 -7.27 -16.10
N ILE A 34 14.80 -8.12 -15.08
CA ILE A 34 14.75 -9.58 -15.24
C ILE A 34 13.35 -10.04 -15.67
N LEU A 35 12.31 -9.40 -15.16
CA LEU A 35 10.94 -9.73 -15.53
C LEU A 35 10.57 -8.97 -16.81
N PRO A 36 9.93 -9.61 -17.83
CA PRO A 36 9.54 -8.95 -19.08
C PRO A 36 8.36 -7.99 -18.84
N THR A 37 8.54 -7.01 -17.98
CA THR A 37 7.53 -5.99 -17.67
C THR A 37 7.68 -4.80 -18.62
N ARG A 38 6.55 -4.25 -19.07
CA ARG A 38 6.52 -2.95 -19.75
C ARG A 38 6.24 -1.88 -18.69
N GLY A 39 7.26 -1.25 -18.15
CA GLY A 39 7.12 -0.22 -17.12
C GLY A 39 8.14 -0.37 -16.00
N HIS A 40 8.15 0.61 -15.11
CA HIS A 40 9.05 0.65 -13.97
C HIS A 40 8.29 0.36 -12.69
N ILE A 41 8.87 -0.48 -11.83
CA ILE A 41 8.37 -0.72 -10.48
C ILE A 41 9.19 0.16 -9.55
N VAL A 42 8.51 1.04 -8.82
CA VAL A 42 9.14 1.95 -7.86
C VAL A 42 8.54 1.71 -6.49
N PRO A 43 9.35 1.45 -5.45
CA PRO A 43 8.86 1.34 -4.08
C PRO A 43 8.29 2.67 -3.59
N ALA A 44 7.22 2.63 -2.80
CA ALA A 44 6.65 3.84 -2.21
C ALA A 44 7.63 4.52 -1.22
N THR A 45 8.42 3.72 -0.51
CA THR A 45 9.44 4.18 0.45
C THR A 45 10.60 3.18 0.52
N ASN A 46 11.78 3.65 0.91
CA ASN A 46 12.93 2.80 1.24
C ASN A 46 13.02 2.46 2.74
N ALA A 47 12.09 2.96 3.54
CA ALA A 47 12.08 2.63 4.97
C ALA A 47 11.61 1.19 5.18
N ASP A 48 12.24 0.48 6.12
CA ASP A 48 11.73 -0.79 6.61
C ASP A 48 10.50 -0.53 7.48
N VAL A 49 9.31 -0.72 6.88
CA VAL A 49 8.03 -0.39 7.51
C VAL A 49 7.28 -1.65 7.94
N GLN A 50 6.72 -1.61 9.12
CA GLN A 50 5.84 -2.63 9.65
C GLN A 50 4.43 -2.09 9.82
N LEU A 51 3.43 -2.85 9.36
CA LEU A 51 2.02 -2.48 9.54
C LEU A 51 1.52 -2.92 10.91
N ALA A 52 0.70 -2.07 11.54
CA ALA A 52 -0.05 -2.36 12.74
C ALA A 52 -1.49 -1.88 12.58
N ALA A 53 -2.45 -2.74 12.90
CA ALA A 53 -3.87 -2.44 12.81
C ALA A 53 -4.50 -2.44 14.20
N LEU A 54 -5.24 -1.38 14.52
CA LEU A 54 -6.15 -1.33 15.66
C LEU A 54 -7.46 -1.98 15.25
N MET A 55 -7.91 -2.96 15.99
CA MET A 55 -9.15 -3.69 15.75
C MET A 55 -10.32 -3.10 16.53
N ASP A 56 -11.54 -3.48 16.18
CA ASP A 56 -12.79 -3.03 16.82
C ASP A 56 -12.92 -3.47 18.29
N ASP A 57 -12.21 -4.50 18.71
CA ASP A 57 -12.09 -4.92 20.11
C ASP A 57 -10.94 -4.23 20.87
N HIS A 58 -10.37 -3.16 20.32
CA HIS A 58 -9.23 -2.41 20.83
C HIS A 58 -7.90 -3.19 20.87
N SER A 59 -7.83 -4.40 20.34
CA SER A 59 -6.57 -5.13 20.20
C SER A 59 -5.74 -4.56 19.04
N THR A 60 -4.42 -4.65 19.15
CA THR A 60 -3.49 -4.28 18.07
C THR A 60 -2.88 -5.54 17.45
N VAL A 61 -3.03 -5.68 16.15
CA VAL A 61 -2.43 -6.76 15.36
C VAL A 61 -1.30 -6.19 14.52
N ARG A 62 -0.13 -6.84 14.53
CA ARG A 62 1.06 -6.40 13.78
C ARG A 62 1.41 -7.39 12.68
N GLY A 63 1.91 -6.83 11.58
CA GLY A 63 2.34 -7.56 10.40
C GLY A 63 1.20 -7.89 9.43
N GLU A 64 1.46 -7.75 8.14
CA GLU A 64 0.47 -7.90 7.06
C GLU A 64 -0.23 -9.27 7.10
N VAL A 65 0.55 -10.35 7.30
CA VAL A 65 0.01 -11.72 7.34
C VAL A 65 -0.99 -11.89 8.47
N ASN A 66 -0.66 -11.40 9.66
CA ASN A 66 -1.53 -11.48 10.84
C ASN A 66 -2.78 -10.59 10.69
N ILE A 67 -2.62 -9.39 10.12
CA ILE A 67 -3.73 -8.48 9.82
C ILE A 67 -4.68 -9.15 8.82
N THR A 68 -4.15 -9.74 7.76
CA THR A 68 -4.95 -10.43 6.74
C THR A 68 -5.65 -11.68 7.31
N ALA A 69 -4.99 -12.41 8.20
CA ALA A 69 -5.56 -13.60 8.84
C ALA A 69 -6.58 -13.27 9.94
N SER A 70 -6.58 -12.04 10.46
CA SER A 70 -7.52 -11.60 11.47
C SER A 70 -8.94 -11.56 10.88
N LYS A 71 -9.93 -12.04 11.64
CA LYS A 71 -11.36 -11.94 11.29
C LYS A 71 -12.03 -10.70 11.88
N LYS A 72 -11.28 -9.88 12.60
CA LYS A 72 -11.76 -8.67 13.26
C LYS A 72 -11.79 -7.50 12.28
N ARG A 73 -12.67 -6.54 12.54
CA ARG A 73 -12.75 -5.31 11.74
C ARG A 73 -11.60 -4.37 12.09
N ILE A 74 -10.93 -3.86 11.08
CA ILE A 74 -9.87 -2.86 11.24
C ILE A 74 -10.53 -1.49 11.44
N VAL A 75 -10.15 -0.81 12.52
CA VAL A 75 -10.60 0.57 12.85
C VAL A 75 -9.58 1.58 12.36
N GLU A 76 -8.29 1.28 12.55
CA GLU A 76 -7.20 2.17 12.16
C GLU A 76 -6.00 1.35 11.72
N LEU A 77 -5.32 1.83 10.67
CA LEU A 77 -4.06 1.26 10.21
C LEU A 77 -2.92 2.24 10.47
N ARG A 78 -1.80 1.75 10.98
CA ARG A 78 -0.60 2.52 11.28
C ARG A 78 0.63 1.87 10.68
N MET A 79 1.66 2.67 10.44
CA MET A 79 3.00 2.22 10.06
C MET A 79 4.00 2.49 11.18
N ALA A 80 4.98 1.60 11.31
CA ALA A 80 6.14 1.80 12.16
C ALA A 80 7.42 1.63 11.30
N PRO A 81 8.29 2.65 11.18
CA PRO A 81 8.15 4.00 11.74
C PRO A 81 6.95 4.76 11.16
N ALA A 82 6.42 5.72 11.93
CA ALA A 82 5.36 6.60 11.48
C ALA A 82 5.89 7.57 10.41
N ASN A 83 5.05 7.89 9.42
CA ASN A 83 5.34 8.87 8.37
C ASN A 83 6.65 8.56 7.59
N PRO A 84 6.83 7.36 7.03
CA PRO A 84 8.00 7.05 6.23
C PRO A 84 8.09 8.00 5.04
N ARG A 85 9.31 8.37 4.67
CA ARG A 85 9.54 9.28 3.53
C ARG A 85 9.37 8.52 2.21
N PRO A 86 8.71 9.11 1.20
CA PRO A 86 8.62 8.53 -0.12
C PRO A 86 9.97 8.61 -0.83
N LEU A 87 10.14 7.79 -1.87
CA LEU A 87 11.20 8.01 -2.85
C LEU A 87 10.83 9.21 -3.75
N SER A 88 11.83 9.99 -4.16
CA SER A 88 11.63 11.08 -5.12
C SER A 88 11.05 10.58 -6.45
N GLU A 89 11.57 9.45 -6.94
CA GLU A 89 11.11 8.79 -8.15
C GLU A 89 9.60 8.47 -8.11
N THR A 90 9.08 8.09 -6.94
CA THR A 90 7.64 7.80 -6.76
C THR A 90 6.81 9.08 -6.88
N LEU A 91 7.26 10.17 -6.26
CA LEU A 91 6.57 11.46 -6.36
C LEU A 91 6.63 12.02 -7.78
N ASP A 92 7.77 11.86 -8.46
CA ASP A 92 7.94 12.29 -9.85
C ASP A 92 7.01 11.51 -10.78
N ALA A 93 6.94 10.17 -10.63
CA ALA A 93 6.04 9.34 -11.41
C ALA A 93 4.56 9.72 -11.20
N ILE A 94 4.14 10.06 -9.96
CA ILE A 94 2.78 10.52 -9.68
C ILE A 94 2.51 11.88 -10.32
N ARG A 95 3.45 12.82 -10.25
CA ARG A 95 3.32 14.17 -10.79
C ARG A 95 3.20 14.16 -12.31
N ASP A 96 3.98 13.30 -12.97
CA ASP A 96 4.12 13.27 -14.42
C ASP A 96 3.11 12.31 -15.10
N ALA A 97 2.27 11.64 -14.32
CA ALA A 97 1.26 10.72 -14.82
C ALA A 97 0.09 11.45 -15.51
N ASP A 98 -0.43 10.88 -16.59
CA ASP A 98 -1.70 11.26 -17.23
C ASP A 98 -2.90 10.53 -16.62
N LEU A 99 -2.65 9.31 -16.13
CA LEU A 99 -3.65 8.46 -15.49
C LEU A 99 -3.04 7.80 -14.24
N ILE A 100 -3.74 7.89 -13.13
CA ILE A 100 -3.38 7.19 -11.88
C ILE A 100 -4.46 6.16 -11.58
N THR A 101 -4.09 4.89 -11.55
CA THR A 101 -4.97 3.81 -11.10
C THR A 101 -4.65 3.44 -9.65
N ILE A 102 -5.68 3.38 -8.82
CA ILE A 102 -5.58 2.98 -7.41
C ILE A 102 -6.23 1.60 -7.28
N GLY A 103 -5.43 0.57 -7.04
CA GLY A 103 -5.88 -0.81 -7.05
C GLY A 103 -5.72 -1.48 -8.44
N PRO A 104 -6.21 -2.75 -8.59
CA PRO A 104 -6.87 -3.56 -7.57
C PRO A 104 -5.93 -4.01 -6.46
N GLY A 105 -6.47 -4.32 -5.28
CA GLY A 105 -5.66 -4.80 -4.16
C GLY A 105 -6.45 -4.81 -2.85
N SER A 106 -5.87 -5.44 -1.83
CA SER A 106 -6.43 -5.37 -0.48
C SER A 106 -6.42 -3.93 0.03
N LEU A 107 -7.58 -3.45 0.47
CA LEU A 107 -7.71 -2.06 0.92
C LEU A 107 -6.71 -1.73 2.03
N PHE A 108 -6.66 -2.55 3.08
CA PHE A 108 -5.85 -2.26 4.28
C PHE A 108 -4.40 -2.73 4.18
N THR A 109 -4.09 -3.74 3.38
CA THR A 109 -2.72 -4.28 3.33
C THR A 109 -1.97 -3.96 2.04
N SER A 110 -2.67 -3.46 1.00
CA SER A 110 -2.04 -3.13 -0.28
C SER A 110 -2.25 -1.67 -0.70
N ILE A 111 -3.45 -1.10 -0.50
CA ILE A 111 -3.77 0.25 -1.00
C ILE A 111 -3.46 1.31 0.06
N ILE A 112 -4.10 1.25 1.23
CA ILE A 112 -3.90 2.25 2.29
C ILE A 112 -2.44 2.40 2.71
N PRO A 113 -1.63 1.34 2.85
CA PRO A 113 -0.22 1.50 3.21
C PRO A 113 0.55 2.46 2.30
N ASN A 114 0.34 2.41 0.99
CA ASN A 114 0.99 3.35 0.07
C ASN A 114 0.54 4.80 0.32
N LEU A 115 -0.72 5.02 0.68
CA LEU A 115 -1.26 6.34 0.99
C LEU A 115 -0.80 6.89 2.36
N LEU A 116 -0.37 6.00 3.27
CA LEU A 116 0.20 6.39 4.56
C LEU A 116 1.66 6.84 4.47
N VAL A 117 2.34 6.59 3.36
CA VAL A 117 3.66 7.15 3.10
C VAL A 117 3.53 8.65 2.92
N SER A 118 4.36 9.41 3.63
CA SER A 118 4.29 10.87 3.70
C SER A 118 4.26 11.51 2.30
N GLY A 119 3.29 12.36 2.03
CA GLY A 119 3.18 13.13 0.79
C GLY A 119 2.63 12.37 -0.43
N ILE A 120 2.50 11.04 -0.41
CA ILE A 120 1.94 10.29 -1.57
C ILE A 120 0.46 10.63 -1.78
N ALA A 121 -0.35 10.62 -0.73
CA ALA A 121 -1.77 10.97 -0.84
C ALA A 121 -1.96 12.40 -1.36
N ASP A 122 -1.15 13.35 -0.86
CA ASP A 122 -1.18 14.73 -1.32
C ASP A 122 -0.73 14.86 -2.77
N ALA A 123 0.32 14.16 -3.17
CA ALA A 123 0.79 14.14 -4.56
C ALA A 123 -0.29 13.62 -5.51
N ILE A 124 -0.97 12.52 -5.16
CA ILE A 124 -2.08 11.98 -5.93
C ILE A 124 -3.26 12.99 -6.00
N ALA A 125 -3.57 13.63 -4.87
CA ALA A 125 -4.68 14.59 -4.82
C ALA A 125 -4.44 15.82 -5.70
N HIS A 126 -3.19 16.29 -5.82
CA HIS A 126 -2.82 17.47 -6.60
C HIS A 126 -2.33 17.14 -8.03
N ALA A 127 -2.18 15.88 -8.38
CA ALA A 127 -1.81 15.47 -9.74
C ALA A 127 -2.87 15.93 -10.76
N ARG A 128 -2.42 16.29 -11.95
CA ARG A 128 -3.31 16.62 -13.09
C ARG A 128 -3.95 15.38 -13.70
N ALA A 129 -3.45 14.22 -13.35
CA ALA A 129 -3.87 12.93 -13.85
C ALA A 129 -5.35 12.63 -13.60
N VAL A 130 -5.96 11.91 -14.51
CA VAL A 130 -7.24 11.23 -14.26
C VAL A 130 -7.03 10.15 -13.21
N ARG A 131 -7.86 10.12 -12.17
CA ARG A 131 -7.75 9.14 -11.09
C ARG A 131 -8.86 8.11 -11.20
N VAL A 132 -8.48 6.84 -11.24
CA VAL A 132 -9.41 5.71 -11.36
C VAL A 132 -9.18 4.74 -10.19
N PHE A 133 -10.22 4.53 -9.40
CA PHE A 133 -10.20 3.49 -8.37
C PHE A 133 -10.72 2.17 -8.95
N ILE A 134 -9.90 1.12 -8.85
CA ILE A 134 -10.26 -0.23 -9.30
C ILE A 134 -10.67 -1.05 -8.10
N CYS A 135 -11.97 -1.25 -7.93
CA CYS A 135 -12.53 -1.99 -6.82
C CYS A 135 -12.38 -3.50 -7.03
N ASN A 136 -12.09 -4.24 -5.96
CA ASN A 136 -12.12 -5.70 -5.98
C ASN A 136 -13.55 -6.19 -6.22
N LEU A 137 -13.70 -7.22 -7.05
CA LEU A 137 -15.01 -7.83 -7.35
C LEU A 137 -15.55 -8.66 -6.17
N MET A 138 -14.66 -9.14 -5.30
CA MET A 138 -15.04 -9.96 -4.15
C MET A 138 -14.74 -9.25 -2.83
N THR A 139 -15.63 -9.46 -1.86
CA THR A 139 -15.41 -8.98 -0.49
C THR A 139 -14.23 -9.69 0.16
N GLN A 140 -13.40 -8.93 0.85
CA GLN A 140 -12.31 -9.46 1.67
C GLN A 140 -12.71 -9.41 3.15
N ALA A 141 -12.46 -10.48 3.88
CA ALA A 141 -12.99 -10.70 5.23
C ALA A 141 -12.75 -9.53 6.23
N ASN A 142 -11.64 -8.78 6.08
CA ASN A 142 -11.29 -7.69 6.99
C ASN A 142 -11.52 -6.29 6.39
N ALA A 143 -11.76 -6.21 5.09
CA ALA A 143 -11.83 -4.93 4.36
C ALA A 143 -13.24 -4.55 3.94
N SER A 144 -14.14 -5.51 3.83
CA SER A 144 -15.42 -5.29 3.15
C SER A 144 -16.64 -5.88 3.88
N LEU A 145 -16.54 -6.19 5.17
CA LEU A 145 -17.71 -6.46 5.96
C LEU A 145 -18.48 -5.13 6.16
N GLY A 146 -19.28 -4.77 5.16
CA GLY A 146 -20.19 -3.65 5.23
C GLY A 146 -20.29 -2.73 4.00
N PRO A 147 -19.23 -2.19 3.38
CA PRO A 147 -19.40 -1.38 2.19
C PRO A 147 -19.52 -2.23 0.94
N THR A 148 -20.64 -2.13 0.25
CA THR A 148 -20.79 -2.60 -1.13
C THR A 148 -20.14 -1.59 -2.09
N ALA A 149 -19.88 -1.96 -3.34
CA ALA A 149 -19.32 -1.06 -4.36
C ALA A 149 -20.16 0.23 -4.56
N SER A 150 -21.44 0.22 -4.15
CA SER A 150 -22.33 1.39 -4.11
C SER A 150 -22.07 2.30 -2.89
N HIS A 151 -21.20 1.90 -1.96
CA HIS A 151 -20.81 2.70 -0.81
C HIS A 151 -19.28 2.66 -0.68
N PRO A 152 -18.52 3.35 -1.53
CA PRO A 152 -17.18 3.76 -1.18
C PRO A 152 -17.33 4.84 -0.12
N THR A 153 -17.71 4.47 1.09
CA THR A 153 -17.52 5.39 2.21
C THR A 153 -16.01 5.54 2.29
N PRO A 154 -15.46 6.73 2.06
CA PRO A 154 -14.14 6.99 2.54
C PRO A 154 -14.23 6.70 4.03
N THR A 155 -13.61 5.62 4.48
CA THR A 155 -13.17 5.56 5.86
C THR A 155 -12.17 6.71 5.93
N ASN A 156 -12.68 7.90 6.23
CA ASN A 156 -11.86 9.05 6.48
C ASN A 156 -10.82 8.58 7.48
N PRO A 157 -9.53 8.63 7.18
CA PRO A 157 -8.55 8.56 8.23
C PRO A 157 -8.97 9.66 9.22
N PRO A 158 -8.91 9.42 10.54
CA PRO A 158 -9.29 10.43 11.50
C PRO A 158 -8.50 11.70 11.15
N HIS A 159 -9.21 12.74 10.76
CA HIS A 159 -8.64 14.05 10.53
C HIS A 159 -7.88 14.43 11.79
N PRO A 160 -6.62 14.86 11.69
CA PRO A 160 -6.01 15.56 12.79
C PRO A 160 -6.95 16.71 13.14
N ALA A 161 -7.37 16.74 14.42
CA ALA A 161 -8.33 17.70 14.93
C ALA A 161 -7.94 19.12 14.46
N GLY A 162 -8.80 19.76 13.65
CA GLY A 162 -8.67 21.18 13.35
C GLY A 162 -8.86 21.63 11.91
N ARG A 163 -9.21 20.76 10.94
CA ARG A 163 -9.58 21.25 9.60
C ARG A 163 -11.05 20.96 9.29
N PRO A 164 -11.84 22.00 8.94
CA PRO A 164 -13.22 21.82 8.48
C PRO A 164 -13.26 21.06 7.14
N PRO A 165 -14.36 20.34 6.82
CA PRO A 165 -14.53 19.71 5.53
C PRO A 165 -14.46 20.77 4.41
N LEU A 166 -13.77 20.45 3.34
CA LEU A 166 -13.77 21.26 2.12
C LEU A 166 -15.16 21.23 1.48
N PRO A 167 -15.60 22.33 0.86
CA PRO A 167 -16.91 22.46 0.22
C PRO A 167 -17.12 21.49 -0.93
#